data_0842a6fec8a181060e7ff3347a98d0be
#
_entry.id   0842a6fec8a181060e7ff3347a98d0be
#
_cell.length_a   1.000
_cell.length_b   1.000
_cell.length_c   1.000
_cell.angle_alpha   90.00
_cell.angle_beta   90.00
_cell.angle_gamma   90.00
#
_symmetry.space_group_name_H-M   'P 1'
#
loop_
_entity.id
_entity.type
_entity.pdbx_description
1 polymer ?
#
loop_
_entity_poly.entity_id
_entity_poly.type
_entity_poly.pdbx_seq_one_letter_code
_entity_poly.pdbx_strand_id
1 'polypeptide(L)'
;MALIEIRGLTKRYPRVTALDALTVDVQSGIVGLVGANGAGKSTLIKVLLGLVPPTAGEVCILGLDPVREGDQVRARVGYMPEHDCLPPDLVAAEFVTHLARVSGLPRAAARERASEALRHVGLYEERYRQIGGYSTGMKQRVKDRKSVV
;
A
#
# COMPACT_ATOMS: atom_id res chain seq x y z
N MET A 1 17.88 3.19 -14.39
CA MET A 1 18.10 2.65 -13.04
C MET A 1 16.82 1.93 -12.63
N ALA A 2 16.88 0.66 -12.24
CA ALA A 2 15.69 -0.07 -11.83
C ALA A 2 15.13 0.51 -10.52
N LEU A 3 13.81 0.58 -10.41
CA LEU A 3 13.13 0.98 -9.17
C LEU A 3 13.05 -0.17 -8.17
N ILE A 4 12.95 -1.40 -8.69
CA ILE A 4 12.94 -2.62 -7.89
C ILE A 4 13.92 -3.59 -8.56
N GLU A 5 14.82 -4.13 -7.76
CA GLU A 5 15.77 -5.17 -8.17
C GLU A 5 15.56 -6.39 -7.30
N ILE A 6 15.39 -7.54 -7.93
CA ILE A 6 15.14 -8.81 -7.24
C ILE A 6 16.14 -9.82 -7.76
N ARG A 7 16.86 -10.51 -6.87
CA ARG A 7 17.90 -11.48 -7.20
C ARG A 7 17.68 -12.78 -6.44
N GLY A 8 17.32 -13.85 -7.15
CA GLY A 8 17.15 -15.19 -6.58
C GLY A 8 16.14 -15.28 -5.45
N LEU A 9 15.14 -14.38 -5.44
CA LEU A 9 14.18 -14.25 -4.35
C LEU A 9 13.37 -15.53 -4.15
N THR A 10 13.50 -16.12 -2.98
CA THR A 10 12.77 -17.31 -2.58
C THR A 10 12.00 -17.06 -1.30
N LYS A 11 10.72 -17.43 -1.28
CA LYS A 11 9.91 -17.45 -0.06
C LYS A 11 9.21 -18.79 0.10
N ARG A 12 9.56 -19.48 1.18
CA ARG A 12 8.98 -20.76 1.58
C ARG A 12 8.13 -20.60 2.83
N TYR A 13 6.98 -21.22 2.81
CA TYR A 13 6.14 -21.47 3.98
C TYR A 13 6.15 -22.97 4.30
N PRO A 14 5.70 -23.43 5.46
CA PRO A 14 5.81 -24.83 5.84
C PRO A 14 5.27 -25.85 4.83
N ARG A 15 4.30 -25.44 4.00
CA ARG A 15 3.62 -26.35 3.04
C ARG A 15 3.74 -25.91 1.59
N VAL A 16 4.36 -24.76 1.30
CA VAL A 16 4.40 -24.22 -0.07
C VAL A 16 5.60 -23.32 -0.28
N THR A 17 6.22 -23.43 -1.43
CA THR A 17 7.18 -22.44 -1.95
C THR A 17 6.37 -21.41 -2.74
N ALA A 18 6.19 -20.22 -2.15
CA ALA A 18 5.39 -19.16 -2.76
C ALA A 18 6.16 -18.34 -3.80
N LEU A 19 7.48 -18.22 -3.63
CA LEU A 19 8.40 -17.63 -4.59
C LEU A 19 9.61 -18.54 -4.70
N ASP A 20 10.06 -18.84 -5.92
CA ASP A 20 11.18 -19.74 -6.16
C ASP A 20 12.20 -19.08 -7.10
N ALA A 21 13.34 -18.70 -6.52
CA ALA A 21 14.49 -18.09 -7.18
C ALA A 21 14.15 -16.95 -8.19
N LEU A 22 13.12 -16.15 -7.90
CA LEU A 22 12.68 -15.07 -8.77
C LEU A 22 13.79 -14.03 -8.94
N THR A 23 14.13 -13.73 -10.20
CA THR A 23 15.06 -12.67 -10.54
C THR A 23 14.42 -11.77 -11.60
N VAL A 24 14.25 -10.49 -11.27
CA VAL A 24 13.64 -9.49 -12.16
C VAL A 24 14.05 -8.08 -11.78
N ASP A 25 14.15 -7.21 -12.77
CA ASP A 25 14.31 -5.76 -12.61
C ASP A 25 13.06 -5.06 -13.09
N VAL A 26 12.50 -4.19 -12.24
CA VAL A 26 11.33 -3.36 -12.58
C VAL A 26 11.80 -1.92 -12.79
N GLN A 27 11.60 -1.44 -14.01
CA GLN A 27 11.89 -0.05 -14.38
C GLN A 27 10.75 0.89 -14.02
N SER A 28 11.00 2.20 -14.12
CA SER A 28 9.97 3.23 -13.99
C SER A 28 8.86 3.03 -15.04
N GLY A 29 7.61 3.21 -14.64
CA GLY A 29 6.45 3.08 -15.51
C GLY A 29 5.31 2.30 -14.87
N ILE A 30 4.31 1.95 -15.68
CA ILE A 30 3.19 1.11 -15.27
C ILE A 30 3.55 -0.34 -15.58
N VAL A 31 3.58 -1.17 -14.56
CA VAL A 31 3.93 -2.60 -14.66
C VAL A 31 2.78 -3.45 -14.15
N GLY A 32 2.35 -4.43 -14.95
CA GLY A 32 1.33 -5.41 -14.58
C GLY A 32 1.96 -6.67 -13.99
N LEU A 33 1.52 -7.04 -12.77
CA LEU A 33 1.86 -8.34 -12.17
C LEU A 33 0.71 -9.32 -12.40
N VAL A 34 0.88 -10.23 -13.36
CA VAL A 34 -0.13 -11.18 -13.80
C VAL A 34 0.23 -12.60 -13.37
N GLY A 35 -0.77 -13.40 -13.02
CA GLY A 35 -0.59 -14.80 -12.66
C GLY A 35 -1.85 -15.38 -12.03
N ALA A 36 -1.96 -16.71 -12.01
CA ALA A 36 -3.07 -17.42 -11.39
C ALA A 36 -3.19 -17.14 -9.88
N ASN A 37 -4.35 -17.50 -9.30
CA ASN A 37 -4.49 -17.48 -7.84
C ASN A 37 -3.50 -18.47 -7.21
N GLY A 38 -2.80 -18.04 -6.16
CA GLY A 38 -1.73 -18.83 -5.55
C GLY A 38 -0.34 -18.68 -6.19
N ALA A 39 -0.19 -17.94 -7.30
CA ALA A 39 1.10 -17.73 -7.97
C ALA A 39 2.14 -16.88 -7.20
N GLY A 40 1.87 -16.54 -5.94
CA GLY A 40 2.82 -15.80 -5.10
C GLY A 40 2.74 -14.27 -5.23
N LYS A 41 1.84 -13.69 -6.01
CA LYS A 41 1.73 -12.23 -6.22
C LYS A 41 1.64 -11.44 -4.91
N SER A 42 0.73 -11.82 -4.03
CA SER A 42 0.56 -11.16 -2.73
C SER A 42 1.75 -11.37 -1.80
N THR A 43 2.44 -12.52 -1.91
CA THR A 43 3.67 -12.79 -1.17
C THR A 43 4.80 -11.88 -1.66
N LEU A 44 4.94 -11.71 -2.96
CA LEU A 44 5.92 -10.79 -3.54
C LEU A 44 5.70 -9.37 -3.03
N ILE A 45 4.47 -8.86 -3.11
CA ILE A 45 4.13 -7.51 -2.60
C ILE A 45 4.46 -7.37 -1.11
N LYS A 46 4.16 -8.38 -0.29
CA LYS A 46 4.49 -8.35 1.15
C LYS A 46 6.00 -8.32 1.41
N VAL A 47 6.78 -9.05 0.62
CA VAL A 47 8.25 -9.02 0.71
C VAL A 47 8.77 -7.64 0.29
N LEU A 48 8.28 -7.09 -0.82
CA LEU A 48 8.64 -5.74 -1.29
C LEU A 48 8.34 -4.65 -0.25
N LEU A 49 7.26 -4.78 0.51
CA LEU A 49 6.89 -3.85 1.57
C LEU A 49 7.66 -4.09 2.89
N GLY A 50 8.54 -5.09 2.95
CA GLY A 50 9.25 -5.47 4.17
C GLY A 50 8.33 -6.03 5.28
N LEU A 51 7.12 -6.49 4.92
CA LEU A 51 6.16 -7.09 5.87
C LEU A 51 6.45 -8.55 6.16
N VAL A 52 7.16 -9.22 5.25
CA VAL A 52 7.55 -10.63 5.37
C VAL A 52 8.98 -10.77 4.85
N PRO A 53 9.93 -11.28 5.65
CA PRO A 53 11.29 -11.49 5.18
C PRO A 53 11.34 -12.62 4.15
N PRO A 54 12.22 -12.53 3.14
CA PRO A 54 12.50 -13.63 2.22
C PRO A 54 13.14 -14.82 2.96
N THR A 55 13.07 -16.01 2.38
CA THR A 55 13.81 -17.19 2.87
C THR A 55 15.23 -17.19 2.31
N ALA A 56 15.41 -16.73 1.07
CA ALA A 56 16.69 -16.57 0.41
C ALA A 56 16.58 -15.50 -0.71
N GLY A 57 17.73 -15.05 -1.21
CA GLY A 57 17.82 -14.02 -2.24
C GLY A 57 17.74 -12.60 -1.65
N GLU A 58 17.81 -11.64 -2.55
CA GLU A 58 17.92 -10.22 -2.21
C GLU A 58 16.86 -9.39 -2.95
N VAL A 59 16.42 -8.33 -2.29
CA VAL A 59 15.48 -7.34 -2.86
C VAL A 59 16.00 -5.95 -2.54
N CYS A 60 15.99 -5.09 -3.53
CA CYS A 60 16.31 -3.66 -3.38
C CYS A 60 15.16 -2.83 -3.99
N ILE A 61 14.66 -1.84 -3.26
CA ILE A 61 13.60 -0.92 -3.70
C ILE A 61 14.09 0.50 -3.50
N LEU A 62 14.19 1.26 -4.59
CA LEU A 62 14.70 2.64 -4.56
C LEU A 62 16.08 2.75 -3.88
N GLY A 63 16.91 1.72 -4.04
CA GLY A 63 18.23 1.64 -3.40
C GLY A 63 18.22 1.19 -1.93
N LEU A 64 17.07 0.75 -1.39
CA LEU A 64 16.88 0.34 0.00
C LEU A 64 16.58 -1.16 0.12
N ASP A 65 17.09 -1.79 1.17
CA ASP A 65 16.75 -3.16 1.55
C ASP A 65 15.45 -3.15 2.39
N PRO A 66 14.33 -3.72 1.89
CA PRO A 66 13.06 -3.71 2.62
C PRO A 66 13.08 -4.50 3.93
N VAL A 67 14.03 -5.40 4.13
CA VAL A 67 14.18 -6.17 5.38
C VAL A 67 14.87 -5.33 6.46
N ARG A 68 15.91 -4.61 6.08
CA ARG A 68 16.72 -3.79 7.01
C ARG A 68 16.18 -2.38 7.16
N GLU A 69 15.63 -1.82 6.09
CA GLU A 69 15.22 -0.43 5.98
C GLU A 69 13.72 -0.28 5.68
N GLY A 70 12.91 -1.24 6.15
CA GLY A 70 11.49 -1.33 5.82
C GLY A 70 10.68 -0.06 6.10
N ASP A 71 11.01 0.68 7.16
CA ASP A 71 10.34 1.95 7.47
C ASP A 71 10.63 3.02 6.41
N GLN A 72 11.87 3.10 5.92
CA GLN A 72 12.26 4.04 4.85
C GLN A 72 11.61 3.65 3.52
N VAL A 73 11.49 2.34 3.23
CA VAL A 73 10.77 1.86 2.05
C VAL A 73 9.30 2.25 2.14
N ARG A 74 8.62 1.95 3.25
CA ARG A 74 7.20 2.28 3.44
C ARG A 74 6.90 3.77 3.44
N ALA A 75 7.86 4.60 3.86
CA ALA A 75 7.74 6.06 3.76
C ALA A 75 7.77 6.59 2.31
N ARG A 76 8.29 5.80 1.36
CA ARG A 76 8.43 6.18 -0.06
C ARG A 76 7.48 5.42 -0.99
N VAL A 77 6.79 4.40 -0.48
CA VAL A 77 5.93 3.49 -1.27
C VAL A 77 4.51 3.54 -0.76
N GLY A 78 3.57 3.88 -1.64
CA GLY A 78 2.15 3.74 -1.36
C GLY A 78 1.67 2.31 -1.65
N TYR A 79 0.85 1.74 -0.77
CA TYR A 79 0.22 0.44 -0.98
C TYR A 79 -1.30 0.55 -0.88
N MET A 80 -1.99 0.09 -1.91
CA MET A 80 -3.45 -0.02 -1.94
C MET A 80 -3.86 -1.48 -1.97
N PRO A 81 -4.42 -2.03 -0.87
CA PRO A 81 -4.85 -3.42 -0.80
C PRO A 81 -6.08 -3.69 -1.66
N GLU A 82 -6.21 -4.91 -2.16
CA GLU A 82 -7.35 -5.39 -2.94
C GLU A 82 -8.66 -5.36 -2.14
N HIS A 83 -8.61 -5.76 -0.87
CA HIS A 83 -9.79 -5.81 0.00
C HIS A 83 -10.09 -4.47 0.66
N ASP A 84 -11.36 -4.25 0.99
CA ASP A 84 -11.79 -3.07 1.72
C ASP A 84 -11.20 -3.04 3.13
N CYS A 85 -10.17 -2.20 3.33
CA CYS A 85 -9.59 -1.90 4.64
C CYS A 85 -10.21 -0.62 5.22
N LEU A 86 -11.41 -0.27 4.78
CA LEU A 86 -12.12 0.93 5.22
C LEU A 86 -13.05 0.55 6.38
N PRO A 87 -12.93 1.19 7.56
CA PRO A 87 -13.82 0.93 8.68
C PRO A 87 -15.23 1.44 8.36
N PRO A 88 -16.25 0.56 8.33
CA PRO A 88 -17.59 0.95 7.90
C PRO A 88 -18.28 1.93 8.85
N ASP A 89 -17.93 1.88 10.12
CA ASP A 89 -18.58 2.66 11.19
C ASP A 89 -18.00 4.06 11.35
N LEU A 90 -16.86 4.35 10.73
CA LEU A 90 -16.25 5.67 10.76
C LEU A 90 -16.75 6.56 9.61
N VAL A 91 -16.78 7.86 9.84
CA VAL A 91 -16.98 8.85 8.79
C VAL A 91 -15.66 9.08 8.02
N ALA A 92 -15.76 9.36 6.73
CA ALA A 92 -14.57 9.49 5.88
C ALA A 92 -13.61 10.59 6.37
N ALA A 93 -14.13 11.72 6.85
CA ALA A 93 -13.30 12.80 7.39
C ALA A 93 -12.47 12.38 8.61
N GLU A 94 -13.04 11.58 9.52
CA GLU A 94 -12.32 11.07 10.69
C GLU A 94 -11.26 10.04 10.29
N PHE A 95 -11.61 9.13 9.38
CA PHE A 95 -10.70 8.09 8.90
C PHE A 95 -9.49 8.70 8.20
N VAL A 96 -9.70 9.63 7.24
CA VAL A 96 -8.60 10.28 6.52
C VAL A 96 -7.77 11.18 7.45
N THR A 97 -8.41 11.88 8.42
CA THR A 97 -7.69 12.63 9.45
C THR A 97 -6.83 11.73 10.33
N HIS A 98 -7.33 10.54 10.69
CA HIS A 98 -6.55 9.55 11.44
C HIS A 98 -5.32 9.10 10.67
N LEU A 99 -5.46 8.78 9.39
CA LEU A 99 -4.33 8.41 8.53
C LEU A 99 -3.29 9.53 8.43
N ALA A 100 -3.74 10.78 8.25
CA ALA A 100 -2.85 11.94 8.20
C ALA A 100 -2.04 12.09 9.51
N ARG A 101 -2.67 11.82 10.65
CA ARG A 101 -1.99 11.84 11.96
C ARG A 101 -0.99 10.68 12.11
N VAL A 102 -1.33 9.50 11.65
CA VAL A 102 -0.41 8.35 11.62
C VAL A 102 0.80 8.64 10.75
N SER A 103 0.63 9.43 9.67
CA SER A 103 1.72 9.92 8.81
C SER A 103 2.53 11.07 9.44
N GLY A 104 2.24 11.47 10.68
CA GLY A 104 3.02 12.45 11.44
C GLY A 104 2.49 13.88 11.43
N LEU A 105 1.33 14.16 10.79
CA LEU A 105 0.77 15.51 10.79
C LEU A 105 0.15 15.89 12.15
N PRO A 106 0.37 17.14 12.63
CA PRO A 106 -0.35 17.68 13.77
C PRO A 106 -1.86 17.70 13.54
N ARG A 107 -2.66 17.61 14.63
CA ARG A 107 -4.12 17.45 14.55
C ARG A 107 -4.83 18.48 13.66
N ALA A 108 -4.43 19.75 13.76
CA ALA A 108 -5.02 20.81 12.95
C ALA A 108 -4.72 20.61 11.45
N ALA A 109 -3.44 20.45 11.10
CA ALA A 109 -2.99 20.20 9.74
C ALA A 109 -3.58 18.90 9.15
N ALA A 110 -3.72 17.85 9.95
CA ALA A 110 -4.32 16.58 9.53
C ALA A 110 -5.80 16.75 9.13
N ARG A 111 -6.57 17.57 9.85
CA ARG A 111 -7.97 17.87 9.51
C ARG A 111 -8.10 18.66 8.22
N GLU A 112 -7.27 19.67 8.06
CA GLU A 112 -7.22 20.49 6.85
C GLU A 112 -6.86 19.63 5.63
N ARG A 113 -5.78 18.85 5.74
CA ARG A 113 -5.33 17.94 4.70
C ARG A 113 -6.37 16.88 4.33
N ALA A 114 -7.07 16.31 5.31
CA ALA A 114 -8.17 15.38 5.07
C ALA A 114 -9.33 16.02 4.31
N SER A 115 -9.71 17.25 4.67
CA SER A 115 -10.75 18.00 3.98
C SER A 115 -10.40 18.30 2.53
N GLU A 116 -9.16 18.74 2.26
CA GLU A 116 -8.64 18.94 0.92
C GLU A 116 -8.63 17.65 0.09
N ALA A 117 -8.10 16.57 0.67
CA ALA A 117 -8.04 15.27 0.01
C ALA A 117 -9.42 14.78 -0.41
N LEU A 118 -10.43 14.89 0.47
CA LEU A 118 -11.81 14.49 0.17
C LEU A 118 -12.47 15.40 -0.87
N ARG A 119 -12.12 16.70 -0.88
CA ARG A 119 -12.57 17.63 -1.92
C ARG A 119 -12.03 17.25 -3.29
N HIS A 120 -10.74 16.94 -3.39
CA HIS A 120 -10.10 16.54 -4.64
C HIS A 120 -10.71 15.28 -5.29
N VAL A 121 -11.23 14.35 -4.49
CA VAL A 121 -11.89 13.14 -5.01
C VAL A 121 -13.40 13.29 -5.15
N GLY A 122 -13.95 14.51 -4.98
CA GLY A 122 -15.38 14.77 -5.09
C GLY A 122 -16.22 14.07 -4.01
N LEU A 123 -15.69 13.97 -2.78
CA LEU A 123 -16.39 13.40 -1.61
C LEU A 123 -16.54 14.42 -0.48
N TYR A 124 -16.46 15.71 -0.82
CA TYR A 124 -16.51 16.77 0.18
C TYR A 124 -17.86 16.85 0.89
N GLU A 125 -18.97 16.70 0.17
CA GLU A 125 -20.32 16.72 0.71
C GLU A 125 -20.62 15.48 1.58
N GLU A 126 -20.08 14.33 1.17
CA GLU A 126 -20.29 13.05 1.86
C GLU A 126 -19.30 12.78 3.00
N ARG A 127 -18.35 13.68 3.24
CA ARG A 127 -17.24 13.45 4.18
C ARG A 127 -17.65 13.11 5.60
N TYR A 128 -18.86 13.51 6.03
CA TYR A 128 -19.41 13.21 7.34
C TYR A 128 -20.39 12.03 7.36
N ARG A 129 -20.58 11.35 6.23
CA ARG A 129 -21.34 10.10 6.20
C ARG A 129 -20.43 8.93 6.57
N GLN A 130 -21.02 7.90 7.19
CA GLN A 130 -20.32 6.66 7.48
C GLN A 130 -19.88 5.96 6.17
N ILE A 131 -18.65 5.44 6.16
CA ILE A 131 -18.04 4.75 5.02
C ILE A 131 -18.83 3.50 4.62
N GLY A 132 -19.49 2.84 5.58
CA GLY A 132 -20.37 1.70 5.32
C GLY A 132 -21.44 1.99 4.28
N GLY A 133 -22.01 3.21 4.29
CA GLY A 133 -23.02 3.67 3.34
C GLY A 133 -22.49 4.17 1.99
N TYR A 134 -21.19 4.08 1.74
CA TYR A 134 -20.58 4.52 0.48
C TYR A 134 -20.75 3.47 -0.62
N SER A 135 -20.95 3.92 -1.86
CA SER A 135 -20.87 3.05 -3.03
C SER A 135 -19.43 2.51 -3.21
N THR A 136 -19.28 1.43 -3.97
CA THR A 136 -17.96 0.86 -4.29
C THR A 136 -17.02 1.91 -4.90
N GLY A 137 -17.52 2.75 -5.81
CA GLY A 137 -16.74 3.83 -6.41
C GLY A 137 -16.33 4.92 -5.41
N MET A 138 -17.20 5.25 -4.43
CA MET A 138 -16.85 6.18 -3.35
C MET A 138 -15.79 5.58 -2.42
N LYS A 139 -15.92 4.31 -2.06
CA LYS A 139 -14.92 3.58 -1.26
C LYS A 139 -13.57 3.55 -1.97
N GLN A 140 -13.54 3.30 -3.28
CA GLN A 140 -12.32 3.33 -4.07
C GLN A 140 -11.65 4.71 -4.03
N ARG A 141 -12.42 5.80 -4.19
CA ARG A 141 -11.90 7.17 -4.12
C ARG A 141 -11.31 7.53 -2.75
N VAL A 142 -11.87 6.99 -1.65
CA VAL A 142 -11.28 7.15 -0.30
C VAL A 142 -9.96 6.38 -0.19
N LYS A 143 -9.88 5.18 -0.78
CA LYS A 143 -8.63 4.37 -0.80
C LYS A 143 -7.52 5.07 -1.57
N ASP A 144 -7.82 5.64 -2.73
CA ASP A 144 -6.83 6.33 -3.57
C ASP A 144 -6.14 7.47 -2.80
N ARG A 145 -6.83 8.10 -1.84
CA ARG A 145 -6.28 9.19 -1.01
C ARG A 145 -5.51 8.74 0.22
N LYS A 146 -5.61 7.46 0.60
CA LYS A 146 -4.78 6.89 1.68
C LYS A 146 -3.28 6.98 1.36
N SER A 147 -2.90 6.98 0.09
CA SER A 147 -1.52 7.07 -0.38
C SER A 147 -1.01 8.51 -0.56
N VAL A 148 -1.85 9.52 -0.40
CA VAL A 148 -1.51 10.95 -0.63
C VAL A 148 -1.54 11.77 0.67
N VAL A 149 -1.90 11.16 1.77
CA VAL A 149 -1.89 11.72 3.14
C VAL A 149 -0.67 11.20 3.92
#